data_5f04ada7514c1a8d1f41457f836c0cec
#
_entry.id   5f04ada7514c1a8d1f41457f836c0cec
#
_cell.length_a   1.000
_cell.length_b   1.000
_cell.length_c   1.000
_cell.angle_alpha   90.00
_cell.angle_beta   90.00
_cell.angle_gamma   90.00
#
_symmetry.space_group_name_H-M   'P 1'
#
loop_
_entity.id
_entity.type
_entity.pdbx_description
1 polymer ?
#
loop_
_entity_poly.entity_id
_entity_poly.type
_entity_poly.pdbx_seq_one_letter_code
_entity_poly.pdbx_strand_id
1 'polypeptide(L)'
;MKKFIILIIVGALILGLGLLILSEQPGIQKTLDTAVYVDDGKIKSENEGKVVILAGTVEPELPFKDPATDVSIPYFATYRKAEIFGHIKNTDYEYDWFALGWDTESENNGVNTEELSSSKLIAPIKIGEYNIDPRIFKEIETIDKWKDITEDDLGDYELYIHKSKNDDTTYLSKDEYIPDVIEGYKGMKWQDQVDKERYSYEVYADKGPLEFTVIGIQKGDWLMLDDDLDISYIKKGIHSGEDFTANNVSGNRTMGIGISGAGAAILGLAVYFIFKRKKVEE
;
A
#
# COMPACT_ATOMS: atom_id res chain seq x y z
N MET A 1 -26.04 -13.61 31.22
CA MET A 1 -25.77 -12.17 31.33
C MET A 1 -24.46 -11.74 30.68
N LYS A 2 -23.28 -12.30 31.03
CA LYS A 2 -21.97 -11.85 30.46
C LYS A 2 -21.92 -11.80 28.92
N LYS A 3 -22.46 -12.82 28.22
CA LYS A 3 -22.46 -12.85 26.73
C LYS A 3 -23.27 -11.71 26.10
N PHE A 4 -24.37 -11.28 26.71
CA PHE A 4 -25.19 -10.18 26.20
C PHE A 4 -24.54 -8.81 26.44
N ILE A 5 -23.84 -8.66 27.57
CA ILE A 5 -23.06 -7.44 27.85
C ILE A 5 -21.97 -7.27 26.80
N ILE A 6 -21.25 -8.35 26.45
CA ILE A 6 -20.24 -8.33 25.39
C ILE A 6 -20.87 -7.92 24.06
N LEU A 7 -22.04 -8.48 23.70
CA LEU A 7 -22.73 -8.15 22.44
C LEU A 7 -23.14 -6.67 22.39
N ILE A 8 -23.61 -6.10 23.50
CA ILE A 8 -23.93 -4.67 23.63
C ILE A 8 -22.68 -3.80 23.42
N ILE A 9 -21.58 -4.15 24.09
CA ILE A 9 -20.31 -3.39 23.96
C ILE A 9 -19.82 -3.41 22.51
N VAL A 10 -19.76 -4.60 21.89
CA VAL A 10 -19.34 -4.75 20.50
C VAL A 10 -20.26 -3.97 19.54
N GLY A 11 -21.58 -4.09 19.71
CA GLY A 11 -22.53 -3.37 18.89
C GLY A 11 -22.41 -1.85 19.04
N ALA A 12 -22.16 -1.36 20.26
CA ALA A 12 -21.95 0.07 20.53
C ALA A 12 -20.63 0.59 19.91
N LEU A 13 -19.57 -0.20 19.97
CA LEU A 13 -18.28 0.16 19.34
C LEU A 13 -18.40 0.24 17.82
N ILE A 14 -19.04 -0.76 17.20
CA ILE A 14 -19.25 -0.78 15.75
C ILE A 14 -20.15 0.39 15.31
N LEU A 15 -21.24 0.66 16.04
CA LEU A 15 -22.11 1.81 15.77
C LEU A 15 -21.34 3.13 15.92
N GLY A 16 -20.55 3.27 16.99
CA GLY A 16 -19.73 4.45 17.23
C GLY A 16 -18.72 4.71 16.11
N LEU A 17 -18.04 3.65 15.64
CA LEU A 17 -17.11 3.73 14.51
C LEU A 17 -17.81 4.20 13.21
N GLY A 18 -18.97 3.62 12.89
CA GLY A 18 -19.75 4.03 11.71
C GLY A 18 -20.24 5.48 11.79
N LEU A 19 -20.65 5.94 12.97
CA LEU A 19 -21.06 7.34 13.19
C LEU A 19 -19.87 8.29 13.10
N LEU A 20 -18.69 7.89 13.56
CA LEU A 20 -17.46 8.67 13.43
C LEU A 20 -17.11 8.89 11.96
N ILE A 21 -17.11 7.84 11.14
CA ILE A 21 -16.90 7.94 9.69
C ILE A 21 -17.91 8.90 9.05
N LEU A 22 -19.18 8.84 9.44
CA LEU A 22 -20.21 9.75 8.92
C LEU A 22 -20.01 11.19 9.39
N SER A 23 -19.42 11.43 10.54
CA SER A 23 -19.19 12.78 11.07
C SER A 23 -18.08 13.55 10.34
N GLU A 24 -17.16 12.86 9.69
CA GLU A 24 -16.05 13.45 8.92
C GLU A 24 -16.48 13.86 7.50
N GLN A 25 -17.57 13.27 6.97
CA GLN A 25 -18.06 13.52 5.62
C GLN A 25 -18.29 15.00 5.27
N PRO A 26 -18.85 15.84 6.16
CA PRO A 26 -19.09 17.25 5.83
C PRO A 26 -17.78 18.03 5.58
N GLY A 27 -16.70 17.66 6.26
CA GLY A 27 -15.37 18.27 6.08
C GLY A 27 -14.78 17.91 4.71
N ILE A 28 -14.75 16.63 4.39
CA ILE A 28 -14.30 16.10 3.11
C ILE A 28 -15.12 16.70 1.95
N GLN A 29 -16.45 16.66 2.06
CA GLN A 29 -17.35 17.24 1.05
C GLN A 29 -17.04 18.71 0.81
N LYS A 30 -16.91 19.52 1.87
CA LYS A 30 -16.60 20.94 1.77
C LYS A 30 -15.26 21.19 1.06
N THR A 31 -14.24 20.40 1.36
CA THR A 31 -12.93 20.49 0.72
C THR A 31 -13.02 20.17 -0.77
N LEU A 32 -13.73 19.09 -1.12
CA LEU A 32 -13.92 18.68 -2.50
C LEU A 32 -14.79 19.69 -3.28
N ASP A 33 -15.82 20.27 -2.67
CA ASP A 33 -16.67 21.30 -3.29
C ASP A 33 -15.91 22.60 -3.59
N THR A 34 -14.81 22.85 -2.88
CA THR A 34 -13.93 24.01 -3.10
C THR A 34 -12.69 23.70 -3.93
N ALA A 35 -12.47 22.43 -4.26
CA ALA A 35 -11.33 22.02 -5.07
C ALA A 35 -11.43 22.58 -6.50
N VAL A 36 -10.28 22.96 -7.03
CA VAL A 36 -10.18 23.46 -8.40
C VAL A 36 -9.89 22.30 -9.34
N TYR A 37 -10.74 22.09 -10.33
CA TYR A 37 -10.49 21.08 -11.36
C TYR A 37 -9.59 21.65 -12.46
N VAL A 38 -8.52 20.90 -12.80
CA VAL A 38 -7.55 21.24 -13.85
C VAL A 38 -7.44 20.08 -14.82
N ASP A 39 -7.90 20.28 -16.04
CA ASP A 39 -7.87 19.30 -17.14
C ASP A 39 -6.85 19.64 -18.24
N ASP A 40 -6.32 20.87 -18.22
CA ASP A 40 -5.34 21.35 -19.20
C ASP A 40 -3.88 21.15 -18.72
N GLY A 41 -3.68 20.64 -17.50
CA GLY A 41 -2.38 20.41 -16.89
C GLY A 41 -1.56 21.66 -16.64
N LYS A 42 -2.15 22.89 -16.73
CA LYS A 42 -1.43 24.15 -16.59
C LYS A 42 -1.46 24.68 -15.18
N ILE A 43 -0.31 25.14 -14.73
CA ILE A 43 -0.17 25.81 -13.45
C ILE A 43 -0.77 27.22 -13.53
N LYS A 44 -1.65 27.53 -12.57
CA LYS A 44 -2.25 28.86 -12.42
C LYS A 44 -1.91 29.42 -11.05
N SER A 45 -1.35 30.61 -10.98
CA SER A 45 -0.95 31.26 -9.72
C SER A 45 -2.14 31.48 -8.76
N GLU A 46 -3.35 31.62 -9.30
CA GLU A 46 -4.59 31.74 -8.52
C GLU A 46 -4.96 30.46 -7.75
N ASN A 47 -4.35 29.33 -8.09
CA ASN A 47 -4.55 28.04 -7.42
C ASN A 47 -3.54 27.78 -6.30
N GLU A 48 -2.59 28.67 -6.09
CA GLU A 48 -1.57 28.53 -5.04
C GLU A 48 -2.21 28.29 -3.66
N GLY A 49 -1.79 27.23 -2.99
CA GLY A 49 -2.30 26.82 -1.69
C GLY A 49 -3.71 26.20 -1.70
N LYS A 50 -4.34 26.06 -2.87
CA LYS A 50 -5.67 25.44 -2.97
C LYS A 50 -5.54 23.94 -3.26
N VAL A 51 -6.61 23.22 -2.87
CA VAL A 51 -6.80 21.84 -3.29
C VAL A 51 -7.12 21.82 -4.79
N VAL A 52 -6.39 21.03 -5.53
CA VAL A 52 -6.51 20.86 -6.98
C VAL A 52 -6.81 19.39 -7.29
N ILE A 53 -7.82 19.16 -8.12
CA ILE A 53 -8.07 17.87 -8.78
C ILE A 53 -7.48 17.99 -10.19
N LEU A 54 -6.42 17.24 -10.44
CA LEU A 54 -5.67 17.28 -11.69
C LEU A 54 -5.90 15.97 -12.46
N ALA A 55 -6.39 16.08 -13.69
CA ALA A 55 -6.58 14.93 -14.57
C ALA A 55 -5.61 15.04 -15.77
N GLY A 56 -4.94 13.95 -16.10
CA GLY A 56 -4.03 13.94 -17.24
C GLY A 56 -3.25 12.65 -17.41
N THR A 57 -2.41 12.66 -18.44
CA THR A 57 -1.45 11.58 -18.68
C THR A 57 -0.25 11.77 -17.79
N VAL A 58 0.13 10.72 -17.08
CA VAL A 58 1.33 10.66 -16.26
C VAL A 58 2.55 10.48 -17.14
N GLU A 59 3.53 11.36 -16.98
CA GLU A 59 4.81 11.32 -17.67
C GLU A 59 5.92 10.99 -16.64
N PRO A 60 6.29 9.71 -16.46
CA PRO A 60 7.35 9.34 -15.54
C PRO A 60 8.72 9.58 -16.15
N GLU A 61 9.68 10.01 -15.35
CA GLU A 61 11.09 10.07 -15.74
C GLU A 61 11.72 8.69 -15.61
N LEU A 62 11.83 7.96 -16.73
CA LEU A 62 12.33 6.58 -16.77
C LEU A 62 13.61 6.44 -17.62
N PRO A 63 14.50 5.51 -17.26
CA PRO A 63 14.50 4.75 -16.02
C PRO A 63 14.90 5.62 -14.81
N PHE A 64 14.47 5.21 -13.61
CA PHE A 64 14.93 5.84 -12.37
C PHE A 64 15.70 4.83 -11.52
N LYS A 65 16.50 5.31 -10.57
CA LYS A 65 17.34 4.45 -9.73
C LYS A 65 16.71 4.16 -8.38
N ASP A 66 16.77 2.89 -7.96
CA ASP A 66 16.49 2.51 -6.58
C ASP A 66 17.60 3.03 -5.65
N PRO A 67 17.30 3.89 -4.68
CA PRO A 67 18.32 4.50 -3.82
C PRO A 67 19.06 3.50 -2.93
N ALA A 68 18.53 2.30 -2.70
CA ALA A 68 19.16 1.29 -1.85
C ALA A 68 20.01 0.29 -2.62
N THR A 69 19.71 0.03 -3.89
CA THR A 69 20.38 -1.00 -4.71
C THR A 69 21.05 -0.44 -5.96
N ASP A 70 20.83 0.83 -6.26
CA ASP A 70 21.25 1.53 -7.50
C ASP A 70 20.75 0.87 -8.81
N VAL A 71 19.77 -0.05 -8.69
CA VAL A 71 19.15 -0.70 -9.84
C VAL A 71 18.35 0.30 -10.65
N SER A 72 18.53 0.25 -11.96
CA SER A 72 17.86 1.11 -12.94
C SER A 72 16.49 0.55 -13.29
N ILE A 73 15.42 1.17 -12.81
CA ILE A 73 14.05 0.68 -12.88
C ILE A 73 13.31 1.31 -14.07
N PRO A 74 12.86 0.51 -15.06
CA PRO A 74 12.14 1.01 -16.24
C PRO A 74 10.62 1.12 -16.04
N TYR A 75 10.12 1.03 -14.81
CA TYR A 75 8.69 1.08 -14.46
C TYR A 75 8.40 2.28 -13.59
N PHE A 76 7.23 2.91 -13.75
CA PHE A 76 6.92 4.11 -12.99
C PHE A 76 6.59 3.85 -11.51
N ALA A 77 6.08 2.69 -11.18
CA ALA A 77 5.80 2.28 -9.81
C ALA A 77 6.31 0.85 -9.57
N THR A 78 7.02 0.67 -8.48
CA THR A 78 7.71 -0.57 -8.14
C THR A 78 7.69 -0.79 -6.64
N TYR A 79 7.50 -2.03 -6.21
CA TYR A 79 7.69 -2.44 -4.82
C TYR A 79 8.94 -3.29 -4.74
N ARG A 80 9.98 -2.79 -4.09
CA ARG A 80 11.14 -3.58 -3.73
C ARG A 80 10.81 -4.40 -2.49
N LYS A 81 10.87 -5.71 -2.60
CA LYS A 81 10.79 -6.64 -1.49
C LYS A 81 12.21 -7.01 -1.07
N ALA A 82 12.55 -6.74 0.17
CA ALA A 82 13.82 -7.14 0.78
C ALA A 82 13.58 -8.32 1.71
N GLU A 83 14.39 -9.36 1.61
CA GLU A 83 14.29 -10.58 2.42
C GLU A 83 15.67 -10.97 2.98
N ILE A 84 15.67 -11.48 4.20
CA ILE A 84 16.85 -12.02 4.89
C ILE A 84 16.67 -13.52 5.07
N PHE A 85 17.72 -14.29 4.84
CA PHE A 85 17.73 -15.71 5.15
C PHE A 85 18.08 -15.92 6.61
N GLY A 86 17.18 -16.56 7.34
CA GLY A 86 17.36 -16.75 8.78
C GLY A 86 16.34 -17.68 9.41
N HIS A 87 16.26 -17.64 10.73
CA HIS A 87 15.29 -18.41 11.48
C HIS A 87 13.94 -17.69 11.44
N ILE A 88 12.95 -18.33 10.82
CA ILE A 88 11.58 -17.86 10.74
C ILE A 88 10.76 -18.57 11.81
N LYS A 89 9.99 -17.81 12.60
CA LYS A 89 9.02 -18.37 13.53
C LYS A 89 7.80 -18.86 12.78
N ASN A 90 7.50 -20.13 12.90
CA ASN A 90 6.27 -20.67 12.35
C ASN A 90 5.17 -20.63 13.40
N THR A 91 4.18 -19.74 13.21
CA THR A 91 3.04 -19.54 14.11
C THR A 91 1.85 -20.46 13.83
N ASP A 92 1.90 -21.27 12.76
CA ASP A 92 0.78 -22.11 12.33
C ASP A 92 0.61 -23.41 13.13
N TYR A 93 1.50 -23.68 14.08
CA TYR A 93 1.48 -24.88 14.89
C TYR A 93 1.40 -24.57 16.40
N GLU A 94 0.83 -25.51 17.14
CA GLU A 94 0.63 -25.45 18.62
C GLU A 94 1.96 -25.33 19.41
N TYR A 95 3.10 -25.53 18.75
CA TYR A 95 4.42 -25.37 19.30
C TYR A 95 5.24 -24.40 18.46
N ASP A 96 5.84 -23.37 19.09
CA ASP A 96 6.79 -22.48 18.47
C ASP A 96 8.00 -23.28 17.96
N TRP A 97 8.13 -23.42 16.66
CA TRP A 97 9.32 -23.99 16.05
C TRP A 97 9.85 -23.04 14.97
N PHE A 98 11.18 -23.03 14.85
CA PHE A 98 11.86 -22.18 13.89
C PHE A 98 12.26 -23.02 12.68
N ALA A 99 11.96 -22.51 11.50
CA ALA A 99 12.48 -23.03 10.24
C ALA A 99 13.49 -22.05 9.66
N LEU A 100 14.50 -22.54 8.96
CA LEU A 100 15.36 -21.66 8.16
C LEU A 100 14.66 -21.33 6.84
N GLY A 101 14.63 -20.06 6.49
CA GLY A 101 13.98 -19.60 5.27
C GLY A 101 14.22 -18.10 5.02
N TRP A 102 13.59 -17.61 3.95
CA TRP A 102 13.59 -16.21 3.59
C TRP A 102 12.38 -15.51 4.19
N ASP A 103 12.59 -14.40 4.89
CA ASP A 103 11.53 -13.56 5.41
C ASP A 103 11.96 -12.08 5.38
N THR A 104 10.98 -11.19 5.41
CA THR A 104 11.16 -9.75 5.58
C THR A 104 11.54 -9.36 7.00
N GLU A 105 11.22 -10.22 7.99
CA GLU A 105 11.54 -10.05 9.40
C GLU A 105 12.16 -11.34 9.96
N SER A 106 13.47 -11.32 10.23
CA SER A 106 14.13 -12.42 10.91
C SER A 106 14.19 -12.17 12.43
N GLU A 107 13.56 -13.05 13.24
CA GLU A 107 13.46 -12.88 14.70
C GLU A 107 14.80 -13.01 15.45
N ASN A 108 15.87 -13.55 14.84
CA ASN A 108 17.04 -13.97 15.60
C ASN A 108 18.34 -13.24 15.31
N ASN A 109 18.38 -12.30 14.37
CA ASN A 109 19.68 -11.91 13.83
C ASN A 109 20.20 -10.56 14.32
N GLY A 110 19.43 -9.78 15.09
CA GLY A 110 19.87 -8.44 15.46
C GLY A 110 20.24 -7.58 14.23
N VAL A 111 19.87 -8.04 13.03
CA VAL A 111 20.09 -7.31 11.79
C VAL A 111 19.24 -6.08 11.83
N ASN A 112 19.87 -4.94 11.61
CA ASN A 112 19.17 -3.67 11.50
C ASN A 112 18.34 -3.69 10.22
N THR A 113 17.04 -4.02 10.34
CA THR A 113 16.10 -4.04 9.23
C THR A 113 15.86 -2.65 8.62
N GLU A 114 16.36 -1.58 9.23
CA GLU A 114 16.33 -0.23 8.67
C GLU A 114 17.21 -0.11 7.41
N GLU A 115 18.30 -0.88 7.29
CA GLU A 115 19.13 -0.92 6.08
C GLU A 115 18.49 -1.76 4.96
N LEU A 116 17.65 -2.72 5.33
CA LEU A 116 16.98 -3.66 4.44
C LEU A 116 15.46 -3.47 4.49
N SER A 117 14.96 -2.34 4.07
CA SER A 117 13.52 -2.12 4.04
C SER A 117 12.91 -2.46 2.69
N SER A 118 11.86 -3.29 2.72
CA SER A 118 10.90 -3.32 1.61
C SER A 118 10.29 -1.94 1.43
N SER A 119 10.21 -1.46 0.20
CA SER A 119 9.79 -0.09 -0.06
C SER A 119 9.04 0.04 -1.38
N LYS A 120 8.01 0.89 -1.36
CA LYS A 120 7.35 1.36 -2.56
C LYS A 120 8.17 2.49 -3.18
N LEU A 121 8.55 2.30 -4.42
CA LEU A 121 9.36 3.22 -5.20
C LEU A 121 8.51 3.78 -6.34
N ILE A 122 8.47 5.08 -6.46
CA ILE A 122 7.73 5.77 -7.52
C ILE A 122 8.74 6.67 -8.26
N ALA A 123 8.77 6.56 -9.58
CA ALA A 123 9.58 7.46 -10.42
C ALA A 123 9.17 8.91 -10.18
N PRO A 124 10.04 9.89 -10.45
CA PRO A 124 9.61 11.27 -10.60
C PRO A 124 8.55 11.37 -11.69
N ILE A 125 7.46 12.07 -11.42
CA ILE A 125 6.26 12.10 -12.26
C ILE A 125 5.85 13.52 -12.57
N LYS A 126 5.40 13.73 -13.81
CA LYS A 126 4.68 14.94 -14.21
C LYS A 126 3.30 14.63 -14.76
N ILE A 127 2.37 15.55 -14.57
CA ILE A 127 1.10 15.64 -15.29
C ILE A 127 1.00 17.08 -15.81
N GLY A 128 1.17 17.25 -17.12
CA GLY A 128 1.30 18.57 -17.71
C GLY A 128 2.49 19.34 -17.13
N GLU A 129 2.24 20.54 -16.59
CA GLU A 129 3.28 21.38 -15.97
C GLU A 129 3.54 21.03 -14.49
N TYR A 130 2.70 20.18 -13.86
CA TYR A 130 2.81 19.84 -12.45
C TYR A 130 3.81 18.71 -12.21
N ASN A 131 4.75 18.92 -11.29
CA ASN A 131 5.47 17.85 -10.63
C ASN A 131 4.57 17.24 -9.55
N ILE A 132 4.49 15.92 -9.48
CA ILE A 132 3.57 15.22 -8.59
C ILE A 132 4.32 14.63 -7.41
N ASP A 133 3.83 14.87 -6.20
CA ASP A 133 4.35 14.21 -4.99
C ASP A 133 4.21 12.68 -5.13
N PRO A 134 5.32 11.91 -5.11
CA PRO A 134 5.29 10.46 -5.29
C PRO A 134 4.37 9.75 -4.30
N ARG A 135 4.13 10.32 -3.11
CA ARG A 135 3.26 9.76 -2.08
C ARG A 135 1.81 9.62 -2.54
N ILE A 136 1.36 10.44 -3.50
CA ILE A 136 0.02 10.34 -4.12
C ILE A 136 -0.17 8.97 -4.79
N PHE A 137 0.90 8.37 -5.31
CA PHE A 137 0.87 7.08 -5.99
C PHE A 137 1.24 5.89 -5.07
N LYS A 138 1.38 6.12 -3.76
CA LYS A 138 1.80 5.09 -2.81
C LYS A 138 0.87 3.87 -2.77
N GLU A 139 -0.43 4.08 -3.00
CA GLU A 139 -1.45 3.02 -2.96
C GLU A 139 -1.62 2.28 -4.30
N ILE A 140 -0.90 2.66 -5.36
CA ILE A 140 -1.02 1.97 -6.63
C ILE A 140 -0.53 0.52 -6.49
N GLU A 141 -1.31 -0.43 -6.99
CA GLU A 141 -0.96 -1.85 -6.89
C GLU A 141 0.21 -2.21 -7.81
N THR A 142 1.18 -2.95 -7.28
CA THR A 142 2.30 -3.53 -8.02
C THR A 142 2.22 -5.04 -7.84
N ILE A 143 1.72 -5.74 -8.87
CA ILE A 143 1.40 -7.17 -8.79
C ILE A 143 2.23 -8.03 -9.74
N ASP A 144 2.85 -7.42 -10.74
CA ASP A 144 3.64 -8.16 -11.72
C ASP A 144 5.11 -8.24 -11.26
N LYS A 145 5.69 -9.41 -11.35
CA LYS A 145 7.10 -9.61 -11.02
C LYS A 145 7.98 -9.12 -12.16
N TRP A 146 9.02 -8.34 -11.85
CA TRP A 146 10.04 -7.99 -12.83
C TRP A 146 11.03 -9.15 -12.97
N LYS A 147 10.87 -9.92 -14.02
CA LYS A 147 11.60 -11.17 -14.28
C LYS A 147 12.83 -11.00 -15.16
N ASP A 148 12.82 -9.98 -16.00
CA ASP A 148 13.78 -9.77 -17.07
C ASP A 148 14.90 -8.80 -16.66
N ILE A 149 15.25 -8.78 -15.37
CA ILE A 149 16.39 -7.99 -14.87
C ILE A 149 17.67 -8.56 -15.48
N THR A 150 18.48 -7.66 -16.03
CA THR A 150 19.76 -7.97 -16.69
C THR A 150 20.92 -7.24 -16.01
N GLU A 151 22.14 -7.56 -16.39
CA GLU A 151 23.34 -6.86 -15.90
C GLU A 151 23.34 -5.36 -16.28
N ASP A 152 22.68 -4.99 -17.37
CA ASP A 152 22.56 -3.58 -17.81
C ASP A 152 21.65 -2.75 -16.87
N ASP A 153 20.78 -3.41 -16.12
CA ASP A 153 19.91 -2.74 -15.13
C ASP A 153 20.61 -2.54 -13.78
N LEU A 154 21.73 -3.25 -13.54
CA LEU A 154 22.49 -3.13 -12.31
C LEU A 154 23.33 -1.85 -12.35
N GLY A 155 23.35 -1.13 -11.23
CA GLY A 155 24.15 0.07 -11.08
C GLY A 155 25.58 -0.26 -10.63
N ASP A 156 26.19 0.67 -9.89
CA ASP A 156 27.56 0.54 -9.40
C ASP A 156 27.70 -0.45 -8.22
N TYR A 157 26.60 -0.97 -7.68
CA TYR A 157 26.64 -2.02 -6.65
C TYR A 157 26.95 -3.37 -7.29
N GLU A 158 27.88 -4.11 -6.69
CA GLU A 158 28.13 -5.49 -7.06
C GLU A 158 26.97 -6.38 -6.60
N LEU A 159 25.99 -6.57 -7.48
CA LEU A 159 24.84 -7.45 -7.27
C LEU A 159 24.88 -8.62 -8.24
N TYR A 160 24.52 -9.78 -7.75
CA TYR A 160 24.36 -11.01 -8.53
C TYR A 160 22.90 -11.27 -8.83
N ILE A 161 22.59 -11.71 -10.06
CA ILE A 161 21.26 -12.05 -10.51
C ILE A 161 21.00 -13.54 -10.27
N HIS A 162 19.97 -13.85 -9.50
CA HIS A 162 19.54 -15.21 -9.20
C HIS A 162 18.14 -15.46 -9.74
N LYS A 163 17.98 -16.40 -10.66
CA LYS A 163 16.68 -16.80 -11.17
C LYS A 163 16.14 -17.98 -10.37
N SER A 164 14.99 -17.78 -9.72
CA SER A 164 14.30 -18.87 -9.01
C SER A 164 13.83 -19.91 -10.02
N LYS A 165 13.98 -21.18 -9.64
CA LYS A 165 13.48 -22.31 -10.44
C LYS A 165 12.01 -22.62 -10.13
N ASN A 166 11.51 -22.12 -9.00
CA ASN A 166 10.26 -22.57 -8.40
C ASN A 166 9.11 -21.58 -8.57
N ASP A 167 9.37 -20.27 -8.58
CA ASP A 167 8.33 -19.24 -8.54
C ASP A 167 8.48 -18.15 -9.61
N ASP A 168 9.35 -18.40 -10.61
CA ASP A 168 9.56 -17.48 -11.74
C ASP A 168 9.93 -16.04 -11.29
N THR A 169 10.66 -15.94 -10.17
CA THR A 169 11.12 -14.67 -9.60
C THR A 169 12.61 -14.49 -9.87
N THR A 170 13.00 -13.26 -10.20
CA THR A 170 14.40 -12.85 -10.24
C THR A 170 14.74 -12.16 -8.93
N TYR A 171 15.78 -12.65 -8.27
CA TYR A 171 16.34 -12.07 -7.06
C TYR A 171 17.69 -11.44 -7.34
N LEU A 172 17.99 -10.36 -6.62
CA LEU A 172 19.30 -9.73 -6.59
C LEU A 172 19.91 -9.90 -5.19
N SER A 173 21.21 -10.15 -5.12
CA SER A 173 21.93 -10.26 -3.85
C SER A 173 23.37 -9.77 -4.00
N LYS A 174 23.97 -9.30 -2.91
CA LYS A 174 25.41 -9.05 -2.82
C LYS A 174 26.22 -10.34 -2.77
N ASP A 175 25.57 -11.46 -2.52
CA ASP A 175 26.19 -12.77 -2.46
C ASP A 175 26.09 -13.48 -3.80
N GLU A 176 27.22 -13.99 -4.32
CA GLU A 176 27.26 -14.82 -5.52
C GLU A 176 26.41 -16.09 -5.39
N TYR A 177 26.22 -16.56 -4.15
CA TYR A 177 25.39 -17.70 -3.84
C TYR A 177 24.37 -17.38 -2.76
N ILE A 178 23.10 -17.64 -3.05
CA ILE A 178 21.98 -17.57 -2.10
C ILE A 178 21.31 -18.93 -1.97
N PRO A 179 20.85 -19.33 -0.76
CA PRO A 179 20.16 -20.61 -0.57
C PRO A 179 18.84 -20.62 -1.33
N ASP A 180 18.59 -21.69 -2.10
CA ASP A 180 17.29 -21.98 -2.66
C ASP A 180 16.53 -22.88 -1.67
N VAL A 181 15.39 -22.38 -1.17
CA VAL A 181 14.67 -22.93 -0.01
C VAL A 181 14.20 -24.38 -0.21
N ILE A 182 14.13 -24.87 -1.44
CA ILE A 182 13.49 -26.15 -1.73
C ILE A 182 14.46 -27.29 -2.01
N GLU A 183 15.67 -27.04 -2.47
CA GLU A 183 16.66 -28.10 -2.79
C GLU A 183 17.65 -28.40 -1.65
N GLY A 184 17.64 -27.64 -0.57
CA GLY A 184 18.76 -27.48 0.35
C GLY A 184 18.90 -28.49 1.48
N TYR A 185 18.16 -29.54 1.59
CA TYR A 185 18.26 -30.47 2.74
C TYR A 185 19.46 -31.45 2.69
N LYS A 186 20.25 -31.46 1.65
CA LYS A 186 21.39 -32.37 1.54
C LYS A 186 22.74 -31.65 1.40
N GLY A 187 23.34 -31.34 2.53
CA GLY A 187 24.81 -31.16 2.59
C GLY A 187 25.36 -29.76 2.85
N MET A 188 24.51 -28.72 3.02
CA MET A 188 25.00 -27.39 3.37
C MET A 188 25.13 -27.22 4.89
N LYS A 189 26.19 -26.54 5.31
CA LYS A 189 26.26 -26.00 6.68
C LYS A 189 25.42 -24.72 6.72
N TRP A 190 24.17 -24.85 7.13
CA TRP A 190 23.19 -23.77 7.20
C TRP A 190 23.66 -22.56 8.01
N GLN A 191 24.53 -22.76 8.98
CA GLN A 191 25.10 -21.72 9.83
C GLN A 191 25.88 -20.65 9.04
N ASP A 192 26.42 -21.03 7.87
CA ASP A 192 27.18 -20.10 7.02
C ASP A 192 26.30 -19.32 6.03
N GLN A 193 24.99 -19.54 6.06
CA GLN A 193 24.03 -18.93 5.13
C GLN A 193 23.07 -17.95 5.81
N VAL A 194 23.08 -17.90 7.14
CA VAL A 194 22.30 -16.94 7.92
C VAL A 194 22.81 -15.53 7.62
N ASP A 195 21.90 -14.55 7.59
CA ASP A 195 22.15 -13.13 7.28
C ASP A 195 22.39 -12.79 5.81
N LYS A 196 22.20 -13.72 4.89
CA LYS A 196 22.18 -13.37 3.47
C LYS A 196 20.94 -12.60 3.11
N GLU A 197 21.11 -11.61 2.24
CA GLU A 197 20.08 -10.68 1.81
C GLU A 197 19.75 -10.91 0.34
N ARG A 198 18.47 -10.75 0.01
CA ARG A 198 18.03 -10.71 -1.39
C ARG A 198 16.94 -9.69 -1.60
N TYR A 199 16.86 -9.20 -2.82
CA TYR A 199 15.84 -8.26 -3.28
C TYR A 199 15.07 -8.84 -4.45
N SER A 200 13.77 -8.58 -4.51
CA SER A 200 12.96 -8.81 -5.69
C SER A 200 12.07 -7.58 -5.94
N TYR A 201 11.56 -7.45 -7.15
CA TYR A 201 10.77 -6.30 -7.55
C TYR A 201 9.41 -6.73 -8.10
N GLU A 202 8.37 -6.15 -7.52
CA GLU A 202 7.02 -6.19 -8.08
C GLU A 202 6.73 -4.84 -8.73
N VAL A 203 6.17 -4.85 -9.93
CA VAL A 203 6.05 -3.66 -10.76
C VAL A 203 4.60 -3.41 -11.17
N TYR A 204 4.29 -2.16 -11.46
CA TYR A 204 3.08 -1.79 -12.17
C TYR A 204 3.32 -1.93 -13.66
N ALA A 205 2.85 -3.02 -14.24
CA ALA A 205 3.10 -3.40 -15.64
C ALA A 205 1.91 -3.12 -16.57
N ASP A 206 1.06 -2.14 -16.26
CA ASP A 206 -0.02 -1.75 -17.16
C ASP A 206 0.53 -1.18 -18.46
N LYS A 207 0.13 -1.77 -19.58
CA LYS A 207 0.58 -1.40 -20.94
C LYS A 207 -0.30 -0.32 -21.57
N GLY A 208 -1.34 0.13 -20.86
CA GLY A 208 -2.24 1.19 -21.33
C GLY A 208 -1.64 2.59 -21.14
N PRO A 209 -2.33 3.62 -21.64
CA PRO A 209 -1.96 4.99 -21.31
C PRO A 209 -2.04 5.19 -19.79
N LEU A 210 -0.98 5.80 -19.24
CA LEU A 210 -0.91 6.10 -17.80
C LEU A 210 -1.74 7.36 -17.51
N GLU A 211 -3.05 7.24 -17.64
CA GLU A 211 -3.99 8.31 -17.35
C GLU A 211 -4.50 8.19 -15.92
N PHE A 212 -4.42 9.28 -15.18
CA PHE A 212 -4.89 9.36 -13.80
C PHE A 212 -5.56 10.69 -13.52
N THR A 213 -6.48 10.65 -12.56
CA THR A 213 -7.00 11.82 -11.87
C THR A 213 -6.49 11.76 -10.45
N VAL A 214 -5.80 12.82 -10.03
CA VAL A 214 -5.15 12.93 -8.73
C VAL A 214 -5.61 14.18 -8.00
N ILE A 215 -5.52 14.19 -6.67
CA ILE A 215 -5.85 15.35 -5.85
C ILE A 215 -4.67 15.67 -4.92
N GLY A 216 -4.45 16.96 -4.71
CA GLY A 216 -3.42 17.47 -3.81
C GLY A 216 -3.50 18.98 -3.67
N ILE A 217 -2.55 19.59 -2.97
CA ILE A 217 -2.45 21.04 -2.82
C ILE A 217 -1.40 21.56 -3.80
N GLN A 218 -1.75 22.58 -4.59
CA GLN A 218 -0.76 23.27 -5.42
C GLN A 218 0.20 24.06 -4.54
N LYS A 219 1.49 23.81 -4.72
CA LYS A 219 2.61 24.58 -4.12
C LYS A 219 3.64 24.87 -5.20
N GLY A 220 3.57 26.04 -5.78
CA GLY A 220 4.37 26.39 -6.96
C GLY A 220 4.04 25.48 -8.15
N ASP A 221 5.03 24.77 -8.66
CA ASP A 221 4.91 23.78 -9.74
C ASP A 221 4.70 22.34 -9.23
N TRP A 222 4.41 22.15 -7.94
CA TRP A 222 4.13 20.86 -7.33
C TRP A 222 2.66 20.68 -6.98
N LEU A 223 2.16 19.46 -7.18
CA LEU A 223 0.96 18.97 -6.56
C LEU A 223 1.37 18.07 -5.39
N MET A 224 1.20 18.59 -4.17
CA MET A 224 1.63 17.94 -2.93
C MET A 224 0.50 17.15 -2.30
N LEU A 225 0.84 16.01 -1.70
CA LEU A 225 -0.09 15.28 -0.84
C LEU A 225 -0.48 16.15 0.36
N ASP A 226 -1.76 16.16 0.70
CA ASP A 226 -2.27 16.73 1.94
C ASP A 226 -2.62 15.60 2.90
N ASP A 227 -1.76 15.35 3.88
CA ASP A 227 -1.91 14.27 4.85
C ASP A 227 -3.14 14.46 5.77
N ASP A 228 -3.75 15.65 5.77
CA ASP A 228 -4.96 15.94 6.55
C ASP A 228 -6.25 15.57 5.81
N LEU A 229 -6.17 15.23 4.52
CA LEU A 229 -7.30 14.79 3.73
C LEU A 229 -7.44 13.27 3.78
N ASP A 230 -8.45 12.77 4.49
CA ASP A 230 -8.80 11.34 4.52
C ASP A 230 -9.65 10.92 3.30
N ILE A 231 -9.01 10.97 2.13
CA ILE A 231 -9.62 10.60 0.84
C ILE A 231 -8.64 9.79 -0.01
N SER A 232 -9.16 9.07 -1.00
CA SER A 232 -8.29 8.48 -2.03
C SER A 232 -7.74 9.58 -2.93
N TYR A 233 -6.42 9.68 -2.98
CA TYR A 233 -5.70 10.73 -3.72
C TYR A 233 -5.56 10.45 -5.21
N ILE A 234 -5.87 9.24 -5.66
CA ILE A 234 -5.62 8.77 -7.02
C ILE A 234 -6.78 7.92 -7.54
N LYS A 235 -7.11 8.12 -8.80
CA LYS A 235 -8.03 7.27 -9.56
C LYS A 235 -7.49 7.08 -10.97
N LYS A 236 -7.45 5.83 -11.43
CA LYS A 236 -7.04 5.51 -12.80
C LYS A 236 -8.05 6.06 -13.80
N GLY A 237 -7.54 6.66 -14.90
CA GLY A 237 -8.31 7.30 -15.96
C GLY A 237 -8.57 8.79 -15.74
N ILE A 238 -9.07 9.41 -16.80
CA ILE A 238 -9.47 10.83 -16.80
C ILE A 238 -10.91 10.93 -16.28
N HIS A 239 -11.09 11.55 -15.13
CA HIS A 239 -12.39 11.77 -14.52
C HIS A 239 -12.68 13.26 -14.38
N SER A 240 -13.93 13.66 -14.53
CA SER A 240 -14.36 15.01 -14.20
C SER A 240 -14.22 15.26 -12.70
N GLY A 241 -14.15 16.53 -12.29
CA GLY A 241 -14.14 16.90 -10.88
C GLY A 241 -15.37 16.37 -10.13
N GLU A 242 -16.54 16.39 -10.76
CA GLU A 242 -17.79 15.86 -10.20
C GLU A 242 -17.74 14.34 -10.01
N ASP A 243 -17.25 13.58 -11.01
CA ASP A 243 -17.12 12.12 -10.92
C ASP A 243 -16.09 11.70 -9.86
N PHE A 244 -14.98 12.44 -9.76
CA PHE A 244 -13.98 12.19 -8.75
C PHE A 244 -14.53 12.45 -7.35
N THR A 245 -15.20 13.58 -7.15
CA THR A 245 -15.82 13.98 -5.89
C THR A 245 -16.95 13.00 -5.47
N ALA A 246 -17.86 12.69 -6.38
CA ALA A 246 -18.97 11.78 -6.10
C ALA A 246 -18.51 10.40 -5.63
N ASN A 247 -17.47 9.84 -6.25
CA ASN A 247 -16.94 8.52 -5.88
C ASN A 247 -16.27 8.52 -4.49
N ASN A 248 -15.50 9.57 -4.16
CA ASN A 248 -14.84 9.67 -2.86
C ASN A 248 -15.85 9.84 -1.71
N VAL A 249 -16.87 10.67 -1.89
CA VAL A 249 -17.90 10.91 -0.87
C VAL A 249 -18.86 9.72 -0.75
N SER A 250 -19.29 9.14 -1.87
CA SER A 250 -20.27 8.04 -1.84
C SER A 250 -19.68 6.77 -1.21
N GLY A 251 -18.40 6.47 -1.47
CA GLY A 251 -17.72 5.31 -0.91
C GLY A 251 -17.68 5.36 0.62
N ASN A 252 -17.17 6.43 1.18
CA ASN A 252 -17.10 6.62 2.62
C ASN A 252 -18.49 6.70 3.28
N ARG A 253 -19.45 7.40 2.66
CA ARG A 253 -20.82 7.46 3.17
C ARG A 253 -21.48 6.09 3.20
N THR A 254 -21.37 5.30 2.15
CA THR A 254 -21.91 3.93 2.08
C THR A 254 -21.27 3.03 3.14
N MET A 255 -19.96 3.13 3.32
CA MET A 255 -19.22 2.40 4.35
C MET A 255 -19.71 2.81 5.76
N GLY A 256 -19.81 4.09 6.06
CA GLY A 256 -20.30 4.59 7.35
C GLY A 256 -21.72 4.14 7.66
N ILE A 257 -22.63 4.20 6.69
CA ILE A 257 -24.01 3.70 6.82
C ILE A 257 -24.02 2.19 7.07
N GLY A 258 -23.22 1.42 6.31
CA GLY A 258 -23.14 -0.03 6.45
C GLY A 258 -22.64 -0.45 7.83
N ILE A 259 -21.57 0.16 8.31
CA ILE A 259 -20.99 -0.10 9.63
C ILE A 259 -21.98 0.29 10.74
N SER A 260 -22.60 1.49 10.66
CA SER A 260 -23.60 1.94 11.63
C SER A 260 -24.81 1.01 11.66
N GLY A 261 -25.29 0.57 10.49
CA GLY A 261 -26.39 -0.39 10.37
C GLY A 261 -26.08 -1.74 11.02
N ALA A 262 -24.88 -2.26 10.80
CA ALA A 262 -24.43 -3.51 11.44
C ALA A 262 -24.35 -3.37 12.96
N GLY A 263 -23.80 -2.29 13.49
CA GLY A 263 -23.77 -2.00 14.93
C GLY A 263 -25.15 -1.91 15.55
N ALA A 264 -26.09 -1.20 14.91
CA ALA A 264 -27.48 -1.08 15.35
C ALA A 264 -28.21 -2.43 15.36
N ALA A 265 -27.98 -3.29 14.34
CA ALA A 265 -28.54 -4.64 14.27
C ALA A 265 -28.06 -5.53 15.42
N ILE A 266 -26.76 -5.47 15.73
CA ILE A 266 -26.19 -6.23 16.86
C ILE A 266 -26.78 -5.78 18.19
N LEU A 267 -26.94 -4.46 18.40
CA LEU A 267 -27.59 -3.92 19.61
C LEU A 267 -29.05 -4.37 19.71
N GLY A 268 -29.79 -4.29 18.59
CA GLY A 268 -31.18 -4.76 18.53
C GLY A 268 -31.33 -6.23 18.91
N LEU A 269 -30.46 -7.09 18.40
CA LEU A 269 -30.42 -8.53 18.75
C LEU A 269 -30.11 -8.73 20.24
N ALA A 270 -29.16 -8.03 20.80
CA ALA A 270 -28.82 -8.14 22.21
C ALA A 270 -30.00 -7.77 23.10
N VAL A 271 -30.68 -6.67 22.81
CA VAL A 271 -31.87 -6.19 23.53
C VAL A 271 -33.00 -7.21 23.39
N TYR A 272 -33.28 -7.70 22.17
CA TYR A 272 -34.32 -8.72 21.94
C TYR A 272 -34.11 -9.97 22.79
N PHE A 273 -32.90 -10.51 22.84
CA PHE A 273 -32.57 -11.69 23.63
C PHE A 273 -32.70 -11.44 25.14
N ILE A 274 -32.37 -10.24 25.63
CA ILE A 274 -32.56 -9.89 27.04
C ILE A 274 -34.05 -9.91 27.40
N PHE A 275 -34.91 -9.29 26.57
CA PHE A 275 -36.36 -9.27 26.81
C PHE A 275 -36.99 -10.68 26.69
N LYS A 276 -36.58 -11.44 25.68
CA LYS A 276 -37.08 -12.84 25.52
C LYS A 276 -36.76 -13.72 26.74
N ARG A 277 -35.57 -13.56 27.30
CA ARG A 277 -35.17 -14.30 28.50
C ARG A 277 -35.97 -13.92 29.73
N LYS A 278 -36.23 -12.61 29.94
CA LYS A 278 -37.09 -12.17 31.07
C LYS A 278 -38.52 -12.76 31.01
N LYS A 279 -39.11 -12.89 29.81
CA LYS A 279 -40.44 -13.51 29.62
C LYS A 279 -40.49 -15.00 29.88
N VAL A 280 -39.37 -15.71 29.93
CA VAL A 280 -39.31 -17.16 30.21
C VAL A 280 -39.04 -17.44 31.70
N GLU A 281 -38.54 -16.42 32.42
CA GLU A 281 -38.24 -16.51 33.86
C GLU A 281 -39.43 -16.01 34.74
N GLU A 282 -40.48 -15.39 34.13
CA GLU A 282 -41.82 -15.11 34.71
C GLU A 282 -42.83 -16.26 34.41
#